data_47b94b2b7316c0ca76c1cc13e311be70
#
_entry.id   47b94b2b7316c0ca76c1cc13e311be70
#
_cell.length_a   1.000
_cell.length_b   1.000
_cell.length_c   1.000
_cell.angle_alpha   90.00
_cell.angle_beta   90.00
_cell.angle_gamma   90.00
#
_symmetry.space_group_name_H-M   'P 1'
#
loop_
_entity.id
_entity.type
_entity.pdbx_description
1 polymer ?
#
loop_
_entity_poly.entity_id
_entity_poly.type
_entity_poly.pdbx_seq_one_letter_code
_entity_poly.pdbx_strand_id
1 'polypeptide(L)'
;MTAVTHTEAEYDEIKAAYAVGFSHAAHFYNAMPGFHKRREYKYEGTVESVYLTEGMTVEVIADGIHLPATILKLVYKLKGVENTCLVTDALAYAACDGTVPIDPRYIIEDGVCKMADHSALAGSLATMDILVRTMVKKANIPLEDAVRMASETPARLIGVDDRKGALAKGKDADIVILD
;
A
#
# COMPACT_ATOMS: atom_id res chain seq x y z
N MET A 1 12.35 -8.93 6.34
CA MET A 1 10.93 -9.11 5.95
C MET A 1 10.89 -9.51 4.48
N THR A 2 10.07 -10.50 4.12
CA THR A 2 9.88 -10.95 2.74
C THR A 2 8.40 -10.75 2.38
N ALA A 3 8.13 -10.27 1.16
CA ALA A 3 6.78 -9.90 0.74
C ALA A 3 6.31 -10.73 -0.47
N VAL A 4 5.01 -11.01 -0.53
CA VAL A 4 4.34 -11.43 -1.75
C VAL A 4 3.95 -10.19 -2.55
N THR A 5 4.08 -10.26 -3.87
CA THR A 5 3.75 -9.18 -4.79
C THR A 5 3.40 -9.74 -6.16
N HIS A 6 2.53 -9.06 -6.93
CA HIS A 6 2.19 -9.41 -8.32
C HIS A 6 1.98 -10.92 -8.49
N THR A 7 1.05 -11.49 -7.75
CA THR A 7 0.82 -12.94 -7.74
C THR A 7 -0.66 -13.26 -7.89
N GLU A 8 -0.95 -14.41 -8.49
CA GLU A 8 -2.29 -15.01 -8.57
C GLU A 8 -2.48 -16.14 -7.55
N ALA A 9 -1.57 -16.24 -6.57
CA ALA A 9 -1.60 -17.28 -5.55
C ALA A 9 -2.92 -17.29 -4.75
N GLU A 10 -3.46 -18.46 -4.55
CA GLU A 10 -4.68 -18.72 -3.79
C GLU A 10 -4.36 -19.02 -2.32
N TYR A 11 -5.38 -19.34 -1.52
CA TYR A 11 -5.25 -19.41 -0.06
C TYR A 11 -4.18 -20.39 0.43
N ASP A 12 -4.15 -21.60 -0.09
CA ASP A 12 -3.17 -22.61 0.34
C ASP A 12 -1.72 -22.21 -0.02
N GLU A 13 -1.53 -21.55 -1.16
CA GLU A 13 -0.22 -21.06 -1.61
C GLU A 13 0.25 -19.87 -0.76
N ILE A 14 -0.64 -18.90 -0.46
CA ILE A 14 -0.34 -17.76 0.43
C ILE A 14 -0.02 -18.28 1.84
N LYS A 15 -0.78 -19.23 2.35
CA LYS A 15 -0.53 -19.84 3.65
C LYS A 15 0.82 -20.59 3.69
N ALA A 16 1.16 -21.31 2.63
CA ALA A 16 2.46 -21.96 2.51
C ALA A 16 3.61 -20.96 2.43
N ALA A 17 3.43 -19.86 1.67
CA ALA A 17 4.39 -18.77 1.61
C ALA A 17 4.58 -18.11 2.98
N TYR A 18 3.49 -17.86 3.71
CA TYR A 18 3.55 -17.31 5.07
C TYR A 18 4.34 -18.23 6.02
N ALA A 19 4.13 -19.54 5.94
CA ALA A 19 4.82 -20.51 6.79
C ALA A 19 6.35 -20.54 6.58
N VAL A 20 6.84 -20.07 5.42
CA VAL A 20 8.28 -19.97 5.11
C VAL A 20 8.79 -18.52 5.19
N GLY A 21 8.02 -17.59 5.76
CA GLY A 21 8.46 -16.24 6.13
C GLY A 21 8.03 -15.10 5.20
N PHE A 22 7.16 -15.34 4.21
CA PHE A 22 6.53 -14.26 3.44
C PHE A 22 5.41 -13.62 4.27
N SER A 23 5.74 -12.67 5.10
CA SER A 23 4.84 -12.11 6.11
C SER A 23 4.20 -10.78 5.73
N HIS A 24 4.42 -10.31 4.50
CA HIS A 24 3.95 -9.03 4.02
C HIS A 24 3.38 -9.13 2.60
N ALA A 25 2.41 -8.29 2.26
CA ALA A 25 1.91 -8.13 0.89
C ALA A 25 2.21 -6.71 0.41
N ALA A 26 3.11 -6.61 -0.59
CA ALA A 26 3.53 -5.33 -1.16
C ALA A 26 2.44 -4.74 -2.07
N HIS A 27 2.28 -3.39 -2.04
CA HIS A 27 1.24 -2.62 -2.78
C HIS A 27 -0.03 -3.43 -3.00
N PHE A 28 -0.59 -3.87 -1.88
CA PHE A 28 -1.71 -4.80 -1.80
C PHE A 28 -2.87 -4.42 -2.73
N TYR A 29 -3.47 -5.37 -3.40
CA TYR A 29 -4.40 -5.31 -4.52
C TYR A 29 -3.77 -5.12 -5.91
N ASN A 30 -2.57 -4.53 -6.02
CA ASN A 30 -1.99 -4.28 -7.34
C ASN A 30 -1.44 -5.58 -7.94
N ALA A 31 -1.94 -5.93 -9.14
CA ALA A 31 -1.68 -7.19 -9.83
C ALA A 31 -1.90 -8.43 -8.93
N MET A 32 -2.95 -8.37 -8.10
CA MET A 32 -3.44 -9.46 -7.25
C MET A 32 -4.93 -9.64 -7.48
N PRO A 33 -5.41 -10.81 -7.94
CA PRO A 33 -6.83 -11.05 -8.13
C PRO A 33 -7.56 -11.09 -6.79
N GLY A 34 -8.78 -10.57 -6.79
CA GLY A 34 -9.77 -10.81 -5.75
C GLY A 34 -10.68 -11.98 -6.11
N PHE A 35 -11.75 -12.12 -5.34
CA PHE A 35 -12.81 -13.12 -5.57
C PHE A 35 -13.29 -13.12 -7.01
N HIS A 36 -13.24 -14.29 -7.64
CA HIS A 36 -13.50 -14.41 -9.07
C HIS A 36 -14.21 -15.73 -9.44
N LYS A 37 -14.56 -15.84 -10.71
CA LYS A 37 -15.18 -17.06 -11.28
C LYS A 37 -14.22 -17.70 -12.28
N ARG A 38 -14.13 -19.05 -12.22
CA ARG A 38 -13.59 -19.89 -13.29
C ARG A 38 -14.72 -20.80 -13.76
N ARG A 39 -15.22 -20.54 -14.95
CA ARG A 39 -16.47 -21.14 -15.46
C ARG A 39 -17.65 -20.85 -14.51
N GLU A 40 -18.35 -21.88 -14.01
CA GLU A 40 -19.46 -21.77 -13.07
C GLU A 40 -19.04 -21.68 -11.59
N TYR A 41 -17.81 -22.04 -11.24
CA TYR A 41 -17.31 -22.09 -9.87
C TYR A 41 -16.72 -20.76 -9.42
N LYS A 42 -16.75 -20.53 -8.13
CA LYS A 42 -16.22 -19.34 -7.48
C LYS A 42 -14.96 -19.69 -6.69
N TYR A 43 -13.99 -18.79 -6.74
CA TYR A 43 -12.71 -18.93 -6.09
C TYR A 43 -12.34 -17.64 -5.38
N GLU A 44 -11.64 -17.79 -4.26
CA GLU A 44 -10.92 -16.69 -3.65
C GLU A 44 -9.72 -16.32 -4.53
N GLY A 45 -9.28 -15.08 -4.42
CA GLY A 45 -8.03 -14.64 -5.01
C GLY A 45 -6.98 -14.38 -3.94
N THR A 46 -5.86 -13.83 -4.37
CA THR A 46 -4.76 -13.43 -3.46
C THR A 46 -5.24 -12.44 -2.40
N VAL A 47 -6.16 -11.54 -2.77
CA VAL A 47 -6.67 -10.51 -1.84
C VAL A 47 -7.35 -11.14 -0.62
N GLU A 48 -8.31 -12.04 -0.84
CA GLU A 48 -8.99 -12.75 0.26
C GLU A 48 -8.02 -13.62 1.04
N SER A 49 -7.09 -14.26 0.36
CA SER A 49 -6.08 -15.13 0.97
C SER A 49 -5.17 -14.38 1.93
N VAL A 50 -4.74 -13.17 1.57
CA VAL A 50 -3.96 -12.27 2.43
C VAL A 50 -4.79 -11.79 3.63
N TYR A 51 -6.08 -11.50 3.45
CA TYR A 51 -6.95 -11.13 4.57
C TYR A 51 -7.12 -12.27 5.58
N LEU A 52 -7.27 -13.49 5.11
CA LEU A 52 -7.49 -14.68 5.94
C LEU A 52 -6.21 -15.21 6.60
N THR A 53 -5.03 -14.82 6.11
CA THR A 53 -3.77 -15.22 6.72
C THR A 53 -3.46 -14.28 7.89
N GLU A 54 -3.73 -14.76 9.11
CA GLU A 54 -3.49 -14.01 10.33
C GLU A 54 -1.99 -13.65 10.47
N GLY A 55 -1.71 -12.45 10.98
CA GLY A 55 -0.36 -11.94 11.13
C GLY A 55 0.30 -11.42 9.85
N MET A 56 -0.28 -11.67 8.67
CA MET A 56 0.22 -11.10 7.43
C MET A 56 -0.10 -9.60 7.35
N THR A 57 0.92 -8.79 7.18
CA THR A 57 0.81 -7.34 7.05
C THR A 57 0.70 -6.91 5.59
N VAL A 58 0.23 -5.70 5.35
CA VAL A 58 0.03 -5.17 4.00
C VAL A 58 0.55 -3.75 3.88
N GLU A 59 0.97 -3.35 2.69
CA GLU A 59 1.13 -1.95 2.35
C GLU A 59 0.14 -1.56 1.26
N VAL A 60 -0.33 -0.30 1.28
CA VAL A 60 -1.31 0.20 0.32
C VAL A 60 -0.87 1.53 -0.27
N ILE A 61 -1.08 1.68 -1.58
CA ILE A 61 -0.93 2.96 -2.29
C ILE A 61 -2.23 3.75 -2.08
N ALA A 62 -2.20 4.64 -1.08
CA ALA A 62 -3.40 5.36 -0.63
C ALA A 62 -3.59 6.71 -1.35
N ASP A 63 -3.29 6.78 -2.64
CA ASP A 63 -3.47 8.00 -3.46
C ASP A 63 -4.95 8.26 -3.85
N GLY A 64 -5.81 7.27 -3.68
CA GLY A 64 -7.22 7.31 -4.07
C GLY A 64 -7.46 7.07 -5.55
N ILE A 65 -6.43 6.64 -6.28
CA ILE A 65 -6.45 6.28 -7.71
C ILE A 65 -6.17 4.78 -7.86
N HIS A 66 -5.06 4.28 -7.30
CA HIS A 66 -4.75 2.85 -7.26
C HIS A 66 -5.83 2.09 -6.47
N LEU A 67 -6.23 2.62 -5.32
CA LEU A 67 -7.31 2.06 -4.51
C LEU A 67 -8.37 3.12 -4.24
N PRO A 68 -9.66 2.85 -4.56
CA PRO A 68 -10.76 3.71 -4.14
C PRO A 68 -10.79 3.85 -2.61
N ALA A 69 -11.26 4.98 -2.11
CA ALA A 69 -11.36 5.27 -0.67
C ALA A 69 -12.16 4.20 0.10
N THR A 70 -13.15 3.57 -0.53
CA THR A 70 -13.93 2.47 0.04
C THR A 70 -13.09 1.23 0.29
N ILE A 71 -12.17 0.90 -0.62
CA ILE A 71 -11.25 -0.22 -0.46
C ILE A 71 -10.19 0.11 0.59
N LEU A 72 -9.63 1.33 0.61
CA LEU A 72 -8.73 1.77 1.67
C LEU A 72 -9.38 1.63 3.05
N LYS A 73 -10.66 2.01 3.17
CA LYS A 73 -11.43 1.82 4.40
C LYS A 73 -11.67 0.34 4.75
N LEU A 74 -11.85 -0.52 3.75
CA LEU A 74 -11.99 -1.96 3.95
C LEU A 74 -10.70 -2.56 4.49
N VAL A 75 -9.55 -2.23 3.90
CA VAL A 75 -8.23 -2.66 4.38
C VAL A 75 -8.02 -2.24 5.84
N TYR A 76 -8.26 -0.96 6.16
CA TYR A 76 -8.17 -0.47 7.53
C TYR A 76 -9.05 -1.24 8.50
N LYS A 77 -10.30 -1.57 8.12
CA LYS A 77 -11.22 -2.33 8.98
C LYS A 77 -10.80 -3.78 9.20
N LEU A 78 -10.23 -4.43 8.20
CA LEU A 78 -9.89 -5.86 8.26
C LEU A 78 -8.49 -6.12 8.79
N LYS A 79 -7.50 -5.30 8.43
CA LYS A 79 -6.11 -5.45 8.86
C LYS A 79 -5.76 -4.60 10.08
N GLY A 80 -6.43 -3.47 10.27
CA GLY A 80 -6.14 -2.53 11.35
C GLY A 80 -4.84 -1.75 11.13
N VAL A 81 -4.61 -0.78 12.01
CA VAL A 81 -3.45 0.13 11.98
C VAL A 81 -2.13 -0.63 12.08
N GLU A 82 -2.09 -1.63 12.96
CA GLU A 82 -0.86 -2.38 13.26
C GLU A 82 -0.37 -3.26 12.11
N ASN A 83 -1.25 -3.59 11.17
CA ASN A 83 -0.93 -4.49 10.07
C ASN A 83 -1.02 -3.82 8.69
N THR A 84 -1.20 -2.49 8.66
CA THR A 84 -1.31 -1.73 7.42
C THR A 84 -0.27 -0.61 7.38
N CYS A 85 0.56 -0.58 6.31
CA CYS A 85 1.45 0.54 6.00
C CYS A 85 0.89 1.37 4.84
N LEU A 86 1.20 2.65 4.80
CA LEU A 86 1.10 3.45 3.60
C LEU A 86 2.42 3.40 2.83
N VAL A 87 2.34 3.22 1.53
CA VAL A 87 3.48 3.26 0.61
C VAL A 87 3.13 4.14 -0.59
N THR A 88 4.06 4.95 -1.02
CA THR A 88 3.84 5.80 -2.20
C THR A 88 3.95 5.01 -3.49
N ASP A 89 4.84 4.03 -3.55
CA ASP A 89 5.24 3.38 -4.81
C ASP A 89 5.56 4.42 -5.90
N ALA A 90 6.19 5.52 -5.48
CA ALA A 90 6.37 6.71 -6.29
C ALA A 90 7.48 6.51 -7.32
N LEU A 91 7.18 6.86 -8.55
CA LEU A 91 8.19 6.97 -9.60
C LEU A 91 9.03 8.24 -9.44
N ALA A 92 10.14 8.29 -10.17
CA ALA A 92 11.02 9.48 -10.22
C ALA A 92 10.32 10.76 -10.69
N TYR A 93 9.13 10.64 -11.24
CA TYR A 93 8.28 11.76 -11.70
C TYR A 93 7.40 12.35 -10.59
N ALA A 94 7.33 11.72 -9.44
CA ALA A 94 6.53 12.22 -8.31
C ALA A 94 7.13 13.54 -7.79
N ALA A 95 6.24 14.49 -7.48
CA ALA A 95 6.59 15.84 -7.02
C ALA A 95 7.54 16.62 -7.96
N CYS A 96 7.68 16.20 -9.22
CA CYS A 96 8.45 16.92 -10.23
C CYS A 96 7.62 18.00 -10.91
N ASP A 97 8.27 19.09 -11.29
CA ASP A 97 7.68 20.23 -12.02
C ASP A 97 7.54 20.00 -13.54
N GLY A 98 7.71 18.75 -14.00
CA GLY A 98 7.67 18.40 -15.41
C GLY A 98 9.02 18.52 -16.14
N THR A 99 10.11 18.82 -15.42
CA THR A 99 11.46 18.95 -16.01
C THR A 99 12.14 17.62 -16.24
N VAL A 100 11.68 16.53 -15.59
CA VAL A 100 12.23 15.19 -15.74
C VAL A 100 11.71 14.56 -17.03
N PRO A 101 12.59 14.14 -17.97
CA PRO A 101 12.19 13.45 -19.19
C PRO A 101 11.46 12.15 -18.82
N ILE A 102 10.26 11.96 -19.39
CA ILE A 102 9.47 10.75 -19.15
C ILE A 102 9.99 9.64 -20.08
N ASP A 103 10.22 8.46 -19.51
CA ASP A 103 10.53 7.25 -20.28
C ASP A 103 9.38 6.96 -21.25
N PRO A 104 9.63 6.65 -22.52
CA PRO A 104 8.59 6.41 -23.53
C PRO A 104 7.59 5.28 -23.19
N ARG A 105 7.92 4.43 -22.22
CA ARG A 105 7.01 3.39 -21.75
C ARG A 105 5.85 3.92 -20.91
N TYR A 106 5.95 5.16 -20.44
CA TYR A 106 4.99 5.78 -19.54
C TYR A 106 4.38 7.06 -20.12
N ILE A 107 3.18 7.36 -19.68
CA ILE A 107 2.53 8.66 -19.89
C ILE A 107 2.00 9.18 -18.55
N ILE A 108 1.97 10.50 -18.41
CA ILE A 108 1.35 11.15 -17.25
C ILE A 108 0.09 11.85 -17.75
N GLU A 109 -1.06 11.33 -17.29
CA GLU A 109 -2.37 11.88 -17.62
C GLU A 109 -3.26 11.83 -16.38
N ASP A 110 -4.20 12.74 -16.25
CA ASP A 110 -5.18 12.80 -15.15
C ASP A 110 -4.53 12.78 -13.75
N GLY A 111 -3.30 13.27 -13.63
CA GLY A 111 -2.56 13.28 -12.36
C GLY A 111 -2.02 11.91 -11.94
N VAL A 112 -1.92 10.96 -12.86
CA VAL A 112 -1.40 9.62 -12.59
C VAL A 112 -0.44 9.17 -13.70
N CYS A 113 0.50 8.30 -13.35
CA CYS A 113 1.36 7.64 -14.34
C CYS A 113 0.70 6.34 -14.82
N LYS A 114 0.71 6.15 -16.13
CA LYS A 114 0.14 4.97 -16.82
C LYS A 114 1.18 4.36 -17.75
N MET A 115 1.03 3.10 -18.07
CA MET A 115 1.72 2.51 -19.20
C MET A 115 1.27 3.24 -20.49
N ALA A 116 2.17 3.48 -21.43
CA ALA A 116 1.89 4.23 -22.66
C ALA A 116 0.83 3.56 -23.55
N ASP A 117 0.62 2.25 -23.40
CA ASP A 117 -0.42 1.48 -24.07
C ASP A 117 -1.76 1.45 -23.28
N HIS A 118 -1.86 2.19 -22.18
CA HIS A 118 -3.01 2.23 -21.27
C HIS A 118 -3.40 0.87 -20.66
N SER A 119 -2.50 -0.10 -20.63
CA SER A 119 -2.78 -1.43 -20.08
C SER A 119 -2.87 -1.46 -18.55
N ALA A 120 -2.16 -0.54 -17.86
CA ALA A 120 -2.11 -0.47 -16.41
C ALA A 120 -1.69 0.91 -15.90
N LEU A 121 -1.91 1.17 -14.61
CA LEU A 121 -1.19 2.19 -13.87
C LEU A 121 0.27 1.76 -13.71
N ALA A 122 1.19 2.72 -13.61
CA ALA A 122 2.63 2.46 -13.56
C ALA A 122 3.25 3.23 -12.40
N GLY A 123 3.20 2.66 -11.20
CA GLY A 123 3.60 3.33 -9.98
C GLY A 123 2.79 4.60 -9.70
N SER A 124 3.15 5.34 -8.67
CA SER A 124 2.40 6.51 -8.23
C SER A 124 3.16 7.81 -8.48
N LEU A 125 2.43 8.92 -8.55
CA LEU A 125 2.96 10.28 -8.49
C LEU A 125 2.71 10.93 -7.12
N ALA A 126 2.07 10.21 -6.19
CA ALA A 126 1.69 10.74 -4.90
C ALA A 126 2.87 10.77 -3.93
N THR A 127 2.90 11.83 -3.14
CA THR A 127 3.78 11.95 -1.97
C THR A 127 3.07 11.46 -0.71
N MET A 128 3.79 11.19 0.37
CA MET A 128 3.23 10.60 1.59
C MET A 128 2.14 11.47 2.24
N ASP A 129 2.26 12.79 2.15
CA ASP A 129 1.24 13.72 2.65
C ASP A 129 -0.09 13.58 1.90
N ILE A 130 -0.05 13.32 0.59
CA ILE A 130 -1.25 13.03 -0.23
C ILE A 130 -1.91 11.74 0.27
N LEU A 131 -1.13 10.71 0.57
CA LEU A 131 -1.65 9.44 1.08
C LEU A 131 -2.35 9.61 2.42
N VAL A 132 -1.69 10.27 3.38
CA VAL A 132 -2.29 10.56 4.69
C VAL A 132 -3.56 11.40 4.52
N ARG A 133 -3.52 12.44 3.69
CA ARG A 133 -4.68 13.29 3.39
C ARG A 133 -5.84 12.50 2.78
N THR A 134 -5.55 11.58 1.87
CA THR A 134 -6.57 10.70 1.26
C THR A 134 -7.20 9.76 2.28
N MET A 135 -6.40 9.14 3.15
CA MET A 135 -6.91 8.30 4.23
C MET A 135 -7.87 9.07 5.13
N VAL A 136 -7.49 10.29 5.52
CA VAL A 136 -8.32 11.12 6.42
C VAL A 136 -9.55 11.68 5.70
N LYS A 137 -9.36 12.36 4.56
CA LYS A 137 -10.43 13.16 3.94
C LYS A 137 -11.37 12.34 3.06
N LYS A 138 -10.86 11.27 2.41
CA LYS A 138 -11.67 10.44 1.49
C LYS A 138 -12.10 9.11 2.11
N ALA A 139 -11.20 8.41 2.82
CA ALA A 139 -11.52 7.15 3.46
C ALA A 139 -12.14 7.31 4.86
N ASN A 140 -12.14 8.54 5.41
CA ASN A 140 -12.66 8.86 6.74
C ASN A 140 -12.01 8.00 7.84
N ILE A 141 -10.67 7.94 7.82
CA ILE A 141 -9.84 7.30 8.83
C ILE A 141 -9.35 8.38 9.81
N PRO A 142 -9.29 8.11 11.11
CA PRO A 142 -8.71 9.05 12.08
C PRO A 142 -7.28 9.48 11.67
N LEU A 143 -6.97 10.77 11.84
CA LEU A 143 -5.64 11.30 11.49
C LEU A 143 -4.52 10.55 12.22
N GLU A 144 -4.71 10.27 13.49
CA GLU A 144 -3.77 9.51 14.32
C GLU A 144 -3.44 8.16 13.69
N ASP A 145 -4.44 7.42 13.26
CA ASP A 145 -4.27 6.10 12.63
C ASP A 145 -3.60 6.20 11.26
N ALA A 146 -3.97 7.20 10.46
CA ALA A 146 -3.33 7.44 9.16
C ALA A 146 -1.84 7.78 9.32
N VAL A 147 -1.48 8.58 10.31
CA VAL A 147 -0.07 8.91 10.63
C VAL A 147 0.67 7.68 11.15
N ARG A 148 0.06 6.86 12.00
CA ARG A 148 0.67 5.61 12.47
C ARG A 148 0.96 4.65 11.33
N MET A 149 0.04 4.48 10.39
CA MET A 149 0.24 3.67 9.18
C MET A 149 1.35 4.22 8.26
N ALA A 150 1.64 5.52 8.32
CA ALA A 150 2.70 6.16 7.54
C ALA A 150 4.06 6.19 8.26
N SER A 151 4.13 5.93 9.56
CA SER A 151 5.34 6.14 10.36
C SER A 151 5.64 4.99 11.33
N GLU A 152 4.84 4.79 12.36
CA GLU A 152 5.09 3.82 13.43
C GLU A 152 5.02 2.37 12.92
N THR A 153 3.96 2.06 12.19
CA THR A 153 3.76 0.70 11.65
C THR A 153 4.88 0.29 10.69
N PRO A 154 5.26 1.06 9.66
CA PRO A 154 6.38 0.69 8.81
C PRO A 154 7.71 0.64 9.57
N ALA A 155 7.97 1.55 10.52
CA ALA A 155 9.19 1.52 11.33
C ALA A 155 9.32 0.19 12.10
N ARG A 156 8.23 -0.27 12.71
CA ARG A 156 8.18 -1.55 13.42
C ARG A 156 8.38 -2.73 12.48
N LEU A 157 7.75 -2.73 11.31
CA LEU A 157 7.85 -3.83 10.35
C LEU A 157 9.26 -4.03 9.79
N ILE A 158 10.03 -2.95 9.64
CA ILE A 158 11.42 -3.04 9.19
C ILE A 158 12.44 -3.06 10.34
N GLY A 159 11.98 -3.06 11.59
CA GLY A 159 12.82 -3.20 12.77
C GLY A 159 13.67 -1.97 13.09
N VAL A 160 13.15 -0.75 12.88
CA VAL A 160 13.81 0.52 13.21
C VAL A 160 12.99 1.37 14.19
N ASP A 161 12.00 0.77 14.81
CA ASP A 161 11.10 1.42 15.74
C ASP A 161 11.74 1.80 17.07
N ASP A 162 12.95 1.31 17.35
CA ASP A 162 13.80 1.80 18.44
C ASP A 162 14.20 3.27 18.27
N ARG A 163 14.36 3.75 17.02
CA ARG A 163 14.78 5.12 16.70
C ARG A 163 13.81 5.92 15.84
N LYS A 164 12.87 5.31 15.11
CA LYS A 164 11.95 5.95 14.15
C LYS A 164 10.48 5.75 14.53
N GLY A 165 9.60 6.42 13.80
CA GLY A 165 8.16 6.18 13.78
C GLY A 165 7.34 6.87 14.87
N ALA A 166 7.95 7.47 15.89
CA ALA A 166 7.23 8.18 16.95
C ALA A 166 8.08 9.28 17.57
N LEU A 167 7.42 10.31 18.11
CA LEU A 167 8.05 11.37 18.90
C LEU A 167 8.19 10.90 20.35
N ALA A 168 9.36 10.34 20.70
CA ALA A 168 9.65 9.85 22.04
C ALA A 168 11.12 10.13 22.40
N LYS A 169 11.41 10.20 23.71
CA LYS A 169 12.77 10.41 24.21
C LYS A 169 13.69 9.28 23.73
N GLY A 170 14.80 9.64 23.09
CA GLY A 170 15.80 8.71 22.59
C GLY A 170 15.60 8.30 21.13
N LYS A 171 14.48 8.68 20.52
CA LYS A 171 14.27 8.50 19.07
C LYS A 171 14.78 9.70 18.26
N ASP A 172 14.98 9.49 16.97
CA ASP A 172 15.32 10.55 16.03
C ASP A 172 14.18 11.57 15.98
N ALA A 173 14.53 12.85 15.93
CA ALA A 173 13.56 13.94 15.90
C ALA A 173 13.10 14.27 14.47
N ASP A 174 12.57 13.26 13.75
CA ASP A 174 11.95 13.46 12.45
C ASP A 174 10.53 14.00 12.65
N ILE A 175 10.34 15.29 12.49
CA ILE A 175 9.10 15.99 12.84
C ILE A 175 8.45 16.54 11.58
N VAL A 176 7.18 16.21 11.40
CA VAL A 176 6.31 16.80 10.38
C VAL A 176 5.25 17.65 11.07
N ILE A 177 5.08 18.89 10.61
CA ILE A 177 4.03 19.80 11.09
C ILE A 177 2.91 19.75 10.06
N LEU A 178 1.69 19.47 10.51
CA LEU A 178 0.48 19.46 9.69
C LEU A 178 -0.32 20.73 9.96
N ASP A 179 -0.81 21.36 8.90
CA ASP A 179 -1.68 22.52 8.90
C ASP A 179 -3.09 22.18 8.36
#